data_8f6ff121a9ee267e742768d3f490eb2d
#
_entry.id   8f6ff121a9ee267e742768d3f490eb2d
#
_cell.length_a   1.000
_cell.length_b   1.000
_cell.length_c   1.000
_cell.angle_alpha   90.00
_cell.angle_beta   90.00
_cell.angle_gamma   90.00
#
_symmetry.space_group_name_H-M   'P 1'
#
loop_
_entity.id
_entity.type
_entity.pdbx_description
1 polymer ?
#
loop_
_entity_poly.entity_id
_entity_poly.type
_entity_poly.pdbx_seq_one_letter_code
_entity_poly.pdbx_strand_id
1 'polypeptide(L)'
;MKILDGYLPQNEVNALNNLHIEYAKVHWIGAKSESKNSLTNLVHSTRKYLSEEALGATAWYNVRPIDPVWHNDILSYCDKYPTDLLPEYTFIYYMRSPNSGGHLEFGGYNGCGDYAENSKIRKTSWTIEKTVEPIENRLVYFDATLSHRVQAYEGNRVSIGMVWWKITPDRYEEQKIDEYRVLERVWR
;
A
#
# COMPACT_ATOMS: atom_id res chain seq x y z
N MET A 1 9.83 -1.04 -10.24
CA MET A 1 8.37 -0.99 -10.34
C MET A 1 7.86 -1.91 -11.42
N LYS A 2 6.76 -2.60 -11.16
CA LYS A 2 6.04 -3.49 -12.10
C LYS A 2 4.57 -3.11 -12.15
N ILE A 3 3.93 -3.32 -13.29
CA ILE A 3 2.50 -3.06 -13.54
C ILE A 3 1.92 -4.33 -14.15
N LEU A 4 0.82 -4.82 -13.60
CA LEU A 4 0.16 -6.06 -13.98
C LEU A 4 -1.33 -5.79 -14.19
N ASP A 5 -1.77 -5.76 -15.44
CA ASP A 5 -3.17 -5.59 -15.81
C ASP A 5 -3.92 -6.92 -15.79
N GLY A 6 -5.22 -6.88 -15.49
CA GLY A 6 -6.04 -8.09 -15.37
C GLY A 6 -5.52 -9.05 -14.29
N TYR A 7 -5.07 -8.50 -13.15
CA TYR A 7 -4.34 -9.26 -12.14
C TYR A 7 -5.12 -10.39 -11.51
N LEU A 8 -6.39 -10.16 -11.21
CA LEU A 8 -7.29 -11.15 -10.63
C LEU A 8 -8.28 -11.71 -11.65
N PRO A 9 -8.71 -12.97 -11.49
CA PRO A 9 -9.87 -13.50 -12.21
C PRO A 9 -11.14 -12.68 -11.91
N GLN A 10 -12.08 -12.59 -12.85
CA GLN A 10 -13.27 -11.75 -12.75
C GLN A 10 -14.15 -12.07 -11.52
N ASN A 11 -14.25 -13.35 -11.16
CA ASN A 11 -14.98 -13.77 -9.96
C ASN A 11 -14.39 -13.20 -8.66
N GLU A 12 -13.06 -13.08 -8.57
CA GLU A 12 -12.39 -12.46 -7.41
C GLU A 12 -12.52 -10.94 -7.41
N VAL A 13 -12.46 -10.30 -8.59
CA VAL A 13 -12.77 -8.86 -8.73
C VAL A 13 -14.19 -8.58 -8.21
N ASN A 14 -15.16 -9.36 -8.63
CA ASN A 14 -16.55 -9.23 -8.19
C ASN A 14 -16.68 -9.44 -6.67
N ALA A 15 -16.00 -10.43 -6.13
CA ALA A 15 -16.01 -10.72 -4.70
C ALA A 15 -15.38 -9.59 -3.87
N LEU A 16 -14.26 -9.00 -4.33
CA LEU A 16 -13.66 -7.82 -3.71
C LEU A 16 -14.60 -6.60 -3.73
N ASN A 17 -15.25 -6.35 -4.87
CA ASN A 17 -16.17 -5.23 -5.02
C ASN A 17 -17.43 -5.33 -4.13
N ASN A 18 -17.77 -6.55 -3.68
CA ASN A 18 -18.86 -6.81 -2.76
C ASN A 18 -18.45 -6.78 -1.28
N LEU A 19 -17.16 -6.67 -0.97
CA LEU A 19 -16.73 -6.52 0.41
C LEU A 19 -17.20 -5.17 0.98
N HIS A 20 -17.62 -5.20 2.23
CA HIS A 20 -17.86 -3.97 2.98
C HIS A 20 -16.52 -3.26 3.22
N ILE A 21 -16.37 -2.06 2.65
CA ILE A 21 -15.16 -1.26 2.77
C ILE A 21 -15.21 -0.49 4.09
N GLU A 22 -14.37 -0.89 5.03
CA GLU A 22 -14.17 -0.15 6.27
C GLU A 22 -13.09 0.93 6.09
N TYR A 23 -13.56 2.15 5.90
CA TYR A 23 -12.68 3.32 5.80
C TYR A 23 -11.89 3.54 7.10
N ALA A 24 -10.67 4.06 6.97
CA ALA A 24 -9.78 4.34 8.11
C ALA A 24 -9.36 3.09 8.93
N LYS A 25 -9.57 1.91 8.41
CA LYS A 25 -9.08 0.66 9.01
C LYS A 25 -7.84 0.15 8.29
N VAL A 26 -6.96 -0.48 9.04
CA VAL A 26 -5.83 -1.25 8.52
C VAL A 26 -6.09 -2.71 8.89
N HIS A 27 -5.98 -3.58 7.91
CA HIS A 27 -6.11 -5.02 8.10
C HIS A 27 -4.72 -5.61 8.27
N TRP A 28 -4.49 -6.31 9.37
CA TRP A 28 -3.34 -7.18 9.51
C TRP A 28 -3.68 -8.56 9.00
N ILE A 29 -2.86 -9.10 8.12
CA ILE A 29 -3.04 -10.41 7.52
C ILE A 29 -1.75 -11.19 7.73
N GLY A 30 -1.79 -12.14 8.66
CA GLY A 30 -0.65 -12.99 8.98
C GLY A 30 -0.24 -13.84 7.76
N ALA A 31 1.06 -14.05 7.58
CA ALA A 31 1.59 -14.77 6.41
C ALA A 31 1.09 -16.21 6.29
N LYS A 32 0.68 -16.82 7.41
CA LYS A 32 0.12 -18.17 7.49
C LYS A 32 -1.38 -18.20 7.76
N SER A 33 -2.02 -17.03 7.80
CA SER A 33 -3.46 -16.96 8.04
C SER A 33 -4.23 -17.65 6.91
N GLU A 34 -5.32 -18.30 7.28
CA GLU A 34 -6.22 -18.88 6.28
C GLU A 34 -6.86 -17.79 5.43
N SER A 35 -7.15 -18.13 4.20
CA SER A 35 -7.84 -17.28 3.24
C SER A 35 -9.32 -17.18 3.63
N LYS A 36 -9.68 -16.10 4.35
CA LYS A 36 -11.03 -15.92 4.90
C LYS A 36 -11.97 -15.12 4.00
N ASN A 37 -11.42 -14.31 3.11
CA ASN A 37 -12.19 -13.45 2.20
C ASN A 37 -11.33 -13.00 1.02
N SER A 38 -11.93 -12.30 0.08
CA SER A 38 -11.25 -11.83 -1.14
C SER A 38 -10.10 -10.87 -0.87
N LEU A 39 -10.11 -10.10 0.24
CA LEU A 39 -9.00 -9.25 0.64
C LEU A 39 -7.79 -10.09 1.04
N THR A 40 -7.99 -11.12 1.87
CA THR A 40 -6.90 -12.02 2.26
C THR A 40 -6.35 -12.78 1.06
N ASN A 41 -7.20 -13.21 0.11
CA ASN A 41 -6.78 -13.82 -1.15
C ASN A 41 -5.90 -12.88 -1.97
N LEU A 42 -6.33 -11.64 -2.17
CA LEU A 42 -5.56 -10.62 -2.87
C LEU A 42 -4.18 -10.42 -2.21
N VAL A 43 -4.14 -10.21 -0.90
CA VAL A 43 -2.89 -9.99 -0.18
C VAL A 43 -1.96 -11.19 -0.32
N HIS A 44 -2.45 -12.40 -0.05
CA HIS A 44 -1.63 -13.61 -0.20
C HIS A 44 -1.13 -13.83 -1.64
N SER A 45 -1.90 -13.43 -2.65
CA SER A 45 -1.49 -13.55 -4.05
C SER A 45 -0.27 -12.69 -4.40
N THR A 46 -0.01 -11.63 -3.64
CA THR A 46 1.16 -10.75 -3.83
C THR A 46 2.44 -11.30 -3.23
N ARG A 47 2.35 -12.28 -2.31
CA ARG A 47 3.51 -12.86 -1.61
C ARG A 47 4.55 -13.46 -2.55
N LYS A 48 4.15 -14.00 -3.69
CA LYS A 48 5.04 -14.57 -4.71
C LYS A 48 6.06 -13.60 -5.31
N TYR A 49 5.88 -12.29 -5.07
CA TYR A 49 6.79 -11.25 -5.57
C TYR A 49 7.83 -10.81 -4.53
N LEU A 50 7.73 -11.31 -3.30
CA LEU A 50 8.73 -11.04 -2.25
C LEU A 50 9.95 -11.90 -2.48
N SER A 51 11.14 -11.35 -2.17
CA SER A 51 12.41 -12.09 -2.22
C SER A 51 12.61 -12.97 -0.98
N GLU A 52 11.99 -12.61 0.14
CA GLU A 52 12.16 -13.24 1.44
C GLU A 52 10.82 -13.51 2.13
N GLU A 53 10.84 -14.33 3.19
CA GLU A 53 9.67 -14.60 4.01
C GLU A 53 9.29 -13.35 4.83
N ALA A 54 7.97 -13.12 4.90
CA ALA A 54 7.38 -12.07 5.72
C ALA A 54 6.50 -12.69 6.80
N LEU A 55 6.35 -11.99 7.93
CA LEU A 55 5.47 -12.41 9.04
C LEU A 55 4.00 -12.12 8.75
N GLY A 56 3.73 -11.05 8.04
CA GLY A 56 2.37 -10.64 7.69
C GLY A 56 2.36 -9.38 6.84
N ALA A 57 1.18 -8.99 6.41
CA ALA A 57 0.96 -7.79 5.63
C ALA A 57 -0.02 -6.86 6.32
N THR A 58 0.20 -5.56 6.15
CA THR A 58 -0.84 -4.57 6.37
C THR A 58 -1.52 -4.26 5.04
N ALA A 59 -2.86 -4.16 5.05
CA ALA A 59 -3.65 -3.75 3.91
C ALA A 59 -4.66 -2.67 4.33
N TRP A 60 -4.89 -1.69 3.46
CA TRP A 60 -5.83 -0.59 3.73
C TRP A 60 -6.51 -0.09 2.46
N TYR A 61 -7.73 0.43 2.60
CA TYR A 61 -8.47 1.01 1.48
C TYR A 61 -8.17 2.51 1.34
N ASN A 62 -7.91 2.94 0.11
CA ASN A 62 -7.78 4.34 -0.27
C ASN A 62 -9.00 4.74 -1.13
N VAL A 63 -9.89 5.54 -0.55
CA VAL A 63 -11.22 5.84 -1.14
C VAL A 63 -11.60 7.31 -1.09
N ARG A 64 -10.75 8.15 -0.51
CA ARG A 64 -11.01 9.60 -0.45
C ARG A 64 -9.97 10.33 -1.27
N PRO A 65 -10.34 11.39 -2.00
CA PRO A 65 -9.37 12.33 -2.49
C PRO A 65 -8.64 12.90 -1.27
N ILE A 66 -7.38 12.53 -1.11
CA ILE A 66 -6.49 13.10 -0.08
C ILE A 66 -5.69 14.15 -0.81
N ASP A 67 -5.38 15.25 -0.15
CA ASP A 67 -4.41 16.19 -0.68
C ASP A 67 -3.14 15.43 -1.06
N PRO A 68 -2.65 15.59 -2.29
CA PRO A 68 -1.55 14.79 -2.80
C PRO A 68 -0.27 15.12 -2.03
N VAL A 69 0.00 14.34 -0.99
CA VAL A 69 1.22 14.44 -0.18
C VAL A 69 2.22 13.42 -0.65
N TRP A 70 3.42 13.88 -0.97
CA TRP A 70 4.55 13.00 -1.24
C TRP A 70 4.95 12.23 0.01
N HIS A 71 5.07 10.91 -0.10
CA HIS A 71 5.49 10.02 0.99
C HIS A 71 6.09 8.73 0.43
N ASN A 72 6.74 7.98 1.27
CA ASN A 72 6.95 6.55 1.10
C ASN A 72 6.36 5.81 2.31
N ASP A 73 6.00 4.55 2.14
CA ASP A 73 5.23 3.83 3.14
C ASP A 73 6.06 3.37 4.36
N ILE A 74 7.37 3.46 4.27
CA ILE A 74 8.30 2.99 5.32
C ILE A 74 9.01 4.13 6.06
N LEU A 75 8.88 5.38 5.62
CA LEU A 75 9.67 6.51 6.14
C LEU A 75 9.57 6.65 7.68
N SER A 76 8.38 6.46 8.25
CA SER A 76 8.17 6.55 9.69
C SER A 76 8.80 5.40 10.50
N TYR A 77 9.35 4.41 9.84
CA TYR A 77 9.96 3.22 10.44
C TYR A 77 11.47 3.15 10.22
N CYS A 78 12.03 3.96 9.29
CA CYS A 78 13.44 3.93 8.95
C CYS A 78 14.36 4.23 10.14
N ASP A 79 13.92 5.08 11.07
CA ASP A 79 14.69 5.42 12.27
C ASP A 79 14.50 4.41 13.42
N LYS A 80 13.55 3.48 13.27
CA LYS A 80 13.17 2.53 14.32
C LYS A 80 13.72 1.13 14.11
N TYR A 81 13.89 0.73 12.85
CA TYR A 81 14.23 -0.63 12.49
C TYR A 81 15.40 -0.69 11.51
N PRO A 82 16.24 -1.72 11.61
CA PRO A 82 17.26 -2.01 10.59
C PRO A 82 16.65 -2.10 9.19
N THR A 83 17.35 -1.61 8.18
CA THR A 83 16.84 -1.51 6.80
C THR A 83 16.47 -2.85 6.20
N ASP A 84 17.18 -3.92 6.56
CA ASP A 84 16.93 -5.29 6.10
C ASP A 84 15.64 -5.92 6.67
N LEU A 85 15.10 -5.33 7.74
CA LEU A 85 13.83 -5.73 8.35
C LEU A 85 12.63 -4.93 7.81
N LEU A 86 12.88 -3.85 7.07
CA LEU A 86 11.81 -3.03 6.48
C LEU A 86 11.16 -3.72 5.27
N PRO A 87 9.92 -3.34 4.93
CA PRO A 87 9.26 -3.80 3.73
C PRO A 87 10.08 -3.57 2.46
N GLU A 88 10.10 -4.56 1.58
CA GLU A 88 10.78 -4.48 0.29
C GLU A 88 9.93 -3.73 -0.74
N TYR A 89 8.63 -4.03 -0.78
CA TYR A 89 7.70 -3.47 -1.76
C TYR A 89 6.44 -2.92 -1.13
N THR A 90 5.96 -1.83 -1.75
CA THR A 90 4.57 -1.39 -1.66
C THR A 90 3.79 -1.96 -2.84
N PHE A 91 2.59 -2.46 -2.57
CA PHE A 91 1.64 -2.96 -3.56
C PHE A 91 0.39 -2.07 -3.55
N ILE A 92 -0.11 -1.72 -4.74
CA ILE A 92 -1.37 -0.99 -4.90
C ILE A 92 -2.22 -1.75 -5.91
N TYR A 93 -3.38 -2.22 -5.47
CA TYR A 93 -4.38 -2.84 -6.34
C TYR A 93 -5.54 -1.87 -6.56
N TYR A 94 -5.90 -1.62 -7.81
CA TYR A 94 -7.01 -0.75 -8.17
C TYR A 94 -8.30 -1.55 -8.31
N MET A 95 -9.25 -1.31 -7.40
CA MET A 95 -10.58 -1.91 -7.45
C MET A 95 -11.53 -1.14 -8.38
N ARG A 96 -11.39 0.19 -8.43
CA ARG A 96 -12.20 1.07 -9.26
C ARG A 96 -11.38 2.23 -9.79
N SER A 97 -11.61 2.57 -11.04
CA SER A 97 -11.02 3.75 -11.68
C SER A 97 -11.83 5.01 -11.34
N PRO A 98 -11.20 6.18 -11.19
CA PRO A 98 -11.89 7.47 -11.12
C PRO A 98 -12.45 7.88 -12.49
N ASN A 99 -13.28 8.94 -12.49
CA ASN A 99 -13.73 9.56 -13.74
C ASN A 99 -12.59 10.35 -14.41
N SER A 100 -11.74 10.99 -13.60
CA SER A 100 -10.56 11.73 -14.06
C SER A 100 -9.50 11.79 -12.97
N GLY A 101 -8.23 11.95 -13.35
CA GLY A 101 -7.10 12.06 -12.43
C GLY A 101 -6.77 10.77 -11.68
N GLY A 102 -6.30 10.89 -10.44
CA GLY A 102 -6.01 9.75 -9.56
C GLY A 102 -4.78 8.93 -9.93
N HIS A 103 -3.94 9.45 -10.82
CA HIS A 103 -2.68 8.79 -11.18
C HIS A 103 -1.80 8.61 -9.95
N LEU A 104 -1.09 7.52 -9.91
CA LEU A 104 0.01 7.32 -8.97
C LEU A 104 1.25 7.98 -9.58
N GLU A 105 1.74 9.01 -8.94
CA GLU A 105 2.91 9.78 -9.37
C GLU A 105 4.11 9.41 -8.53
N PHE A 106 5.25 9.23 -9.19
CA PHE A 106 6.56 8.96 -8.58
C PHE A 106 7.51 10.10 -8.86
N GLY A 107 8.35 10.40 -7.90
CA GLY A 107 9.37 11.44 -8.03
C GLY A 107 9.89 11.90 -6.68
N GLY A 108 10.80 12.88 -6.70
CA GLY A 108 11.33 13.46 -5.50
C GLY A 108 12.39 12.60 -4.80
N TYR A 109 12.42 12.65 -3.46
CA TYR A 109 13.41 11.99 -2.65
C TYR A 109 13.09 10.51 -2.41
N ASN A 110 14.05 9.64 -2.68
CA ASN A 110 13.95 8.19 -2.44
C ASN A 110 14.84 7.78 -1.27
N GLY A 111 14.34 6.88 -0.43
CA GLY A 111 15.13 6.25 0.64
C GLY A 111 14.71 6.63 2.06
N CYS A 112 15.44 6.05 3.00
CA CYS A 112 15.37 6.34 4.42
C CYS A 112 16.35 7.48 4.72
N GLY A 113 15.92 8.72 4.59
CA GLY A 113 16.67 9.88 5.04
C GLY A 113 16.10 10.45 6.34
N ASP A 114 16.82 11.35 6.97
CA ASP A 114 16.33 12.02 8.18
C ASP A 114 14.94 12.60 7.95
N TYR A 115 13.98 12.18 8.78
CA TYR A 115 12.57 12.61 8.70
C TYR A 115 12.44 14.13 8.75
N ALA A 116 13.29 14.81 9.54
CA ALA A 116 13.29 16.26 9.67
C ALA A 116 13.77 16.96 8.38
N GLU A 117 14.78 16.44 7.72
CA GLU A 117 15.24 16.90 6.40
C GLU A 117 14.18 16.64 5.33
N ASN A 118 13.61 15.45 5.29
CA ASN A 118 12.55 15.07 4.36
C ASN A 118 11.28 15.91 4.54
N SER A 119 10.96 16.32 5.76
CA SER A 119 9.83 17.22 6.00
C SER A 119 10.03 18.62 5.42
N LYS A 120 11.27 19.09 5.30
CA LYS A 120 11.63 20.36 4.63
C LYS A 120 11.59 20.21 3.10
N ILE A 121 12.07 19.06 2.57
CA ILE A 121 12.07 18.75 1.15
C ILE A 121 10.63 18.62 0.62
N ARG A 122 9.66 18.20 1.44
CA ARG A 122 8.23 18.15 1.08
C ARG A 122 7.64 19.49 0.62
N LYS A 123 8.32 20.61 0.89
CA LYS A 123 7.86 21.96 0.50
C LYS A 123 8.44 22.45 -0.82
N THR A 124 9.37 21.74 -1.43
CA THR A 124 9.92 22.10 -2.75
C THR A 124 9.12 21.46 -3.87
N SER A 125 9.09 22.10 -5.04
CA SER A 125 8.43 21.56 -6.23
C SER A 125 9.16 20.28 -6.69
N TRP A 126 8.52 19.14 -6.49
CA TRP A 126 9.08 17.86 -6.88
C TRP A 126 8.77 17.57 -8.34
N THR A 127 9.76 17.14 -9.08
CA THR A 127 9.57 16.73 -10.47
C THR A 127 8.90 15.37 -10.49
N ILE A 128 7.82 15.26 -11.26
CA ILE A 128 7.18 13.97 -11.53
C ILE A 128 8.04 13.24 -12.56
N GLU A 129 8.58 12.10 -12.18
CA GLU A 129 9.43 11.27 -13.04
C GLU A 129 8.62 10.20 -13.79
N LYS A 130 7.56 9.73 -13.16
CA LYS A 130 6.70 8.69 -13.70
C LYS A 130 5.29 8.79 -13.16
N THR A 131 4.32 8.41 -14.00
CA THR A 131 2.91 8.30 -13.65
C THR A 131 2.37 6.91 -13.98
N VAL A 132 1.40 6.43 -13.20
CA VAL A 132 0.67 5.20 -13.45
C VAL A 132 -0.82 5.47 -13.34
N GLU A 133 -1.55 5.13 -14.39
CA GLU A 133 -3.01 5.27 -14.44
C GLU A 133 -3.70 4.26 -13.50
N PRO A 134 -4.75 4.70 -12.78
CA PRO A 134 -5.55 3.85 -11.89
C PRO A 134 -6.58 3.04 -12.68
N ILE A 135 -6.14 2.03 -13.39
CA ILE A 135 -7.02 1.13 -14.17
C ILE A 135 -7.55 0.01 -13.27
N GLU A 136 -8.84 -0.27 -13.34
CA GLU A 136 -9.48 -1.37 -12.60
C GLU A 136 -8.81 -2.72 -12.89
N ASN A 137 -8.68 -3.55 -11.86
CA ASN A 137 -7.99 -4.84 -11.88
C ASN A 137 -6.50 -4.75 -12.28
N ARG A 138 -5.86 -3.62 -11.96
CA ARG A 138 -4.41 -3.43 -12.09
C ARG A 138 -3.74 -3.55 -10.73
N LEU A 139 -2.69 -4.35 -10.66
CA LEU A 139 -1.74 -4.36 -9.55
C LEU A 139 -0.47 -3.61 -9.96
N VAL A 140 -0.05 -2.69 -9.12
CA VAL A 140 1.25 -2.00 -9.23
C VAL A 140 2.06 -2.35 -8.00
N TYR A 141 3.34 -2.73 -8.17
CA TYR A 141 4.24 -2.84 -7.04
C TYR A 141 5.60 -2.21 -7.34
N PHE A 142 6.18 -1.63 -6.31
CA PHE A 142 7.40 -0.85 -6.40
C PHE A 142 8.15 -0.89 -5.08
N ASP A 143 9.43 -0.56 -5.11
CA ASP A 143 10.28 -0.46 -3.92
C ASP A 143 9.63 0.47 -2.88
N ALA A 144 9.51 -0.01 -1.64
CA ALA A 144 8.82 0.71 -0.58
C ALA A 144 9.50 2.04 -0.18
N THR A 145 10.76 2.24 -0.60
CA THR A 145 11.50 3.49 -0.41
C THR A 145 11.14 4.57 -1.43
N LEU A 146 10.48 4.22 -2.54
CA LEU A 146 10.14 5.19 -3.59
C LEU A 146 9.09 6.19 -3.11
N SER A 147 9.43 7.47 -3.19
CA SER A 147 8.47 8.53 -2.94
C SER A 147 7.41 8.57 -4.03
N HIS A 148 6.17 8.62 -3.56
CA HIS A 148 5.00 8.65 -4.42
C HIS A 148 3.87 9.48 -3.82
N ARG A 149 2.90 9.81 -4.64
CA ARG A 149 1.62 10.43 -4.24
C ARG A 149 0.50 10.02 -5.18
N VAL A 150 -0.73 10.22 -4.75
CA VAL A 150 -1.91 10.10 -5.62
C VAL A 150 -2.31 11.49 -6.07
N GLN A 151 -2.38 11.71 -7.38
CA GLN A 151 -2.91 12.94 -7.97
C GLN A 151 -4.36 13.16 -7.56
N ALA A 152 -4.79 14.41 -7.40
CA ALA A 152 -6.19 14.74 -7.18
C ALA A 152 -7.09 14.11 -8.27
N TYR A 153 -8.30 13.69 -7.89
CA TYR A 153 -9.21 12.99 -8.80
C TYR A 153 -10.67 13.31 -8.53
N GLU A 154 -11.48 13.02 -9.52
CA GLU A 154 -12.93 13.10 -9.45
C GLU A 154 -13.55 11.70 -9.61
N GLY A 155 -14.68 11.46 -8.92
CA GLY A 155 -15.42 10.21 -8.99
C GLY A 155 -14.98 9.18 -7.93
N ASN A 156 -15.28 7.93 -8.19
CA ASN A 156 -15.15 6.86 -7.22
C ASN A 156 -13.89 6.01 -7.45
N ARG A 157 -12.73 6.55 -7.09
CA ARG A 157 -11.49 5.77 -7.09
C ARG A 157 -11.39 4.95 -5.81
N VAL A 158 -11.19 3.65 -5.95
CA VAL A 158 -10.93 2.74 -4.83
C VAL A 158 -9.67 1.94 -5.13
N SER A 159 -8.71 1.99 -4.21
CA SER A 159 -7.54 1.12 -4.27
C SER A 159 -7.22 0.52 -2.91
N ILE A 160 -6.53 -0.61 -2.92
CA ILE A 160 -6.00 -1.30 -1.75
C ILE A 160 -4.49 -1.13 -1.76
N GLY A 161 -3.96 -0.45 -0.74
CA GLY A 161 -2.54 -0.42 -0.45
C GLY A 161 -2.17 -1.63 0.41
N MET A 162 -0.99 -2.22 0.16
CA MET A 162 -0.50 -3.38 0.90
C MET A 162 1.01 -3.29 1.07
N VAL A 163 1.48 -3.67 2.26
CA VAL A 163 2.90 -3.72 2.59
C VAL A 163 3.16 -4.99 3.40
N TRP A 164 4.13 -5.81 2.97
CA TRP A 164 4.55 -7.01 3.70
C TRP A 164 5.70 -6.70 4.65
N TRP A 165 5.58 -7.22 5.88
CA TRP A 165 6.50 -6.96 6.97
C TRP A 165 7.29 -8.22 7.36
N LYS A 166 8.60 -8.08 7.51
CA LYS A 166 9.51 -9.11 8.06
C LYS A 166 9.52 -9.11 9.60
N ILE A 167 9.06 -8.01 10.19
CA ILE A 167 8.88 -7.83 11.64
C ILE A 167 7.44 -7.41 11.90
N THR A 168 6.99 -7.49 13.16
CA THR A 168 5.75 -6.86 13.58
C THR A 168 6.05 -5.43 14.01
N PRO A 169 5.60 -4.39 13.28
CA PRO A 169 5.81 -3.01 13.71
C PRO A 169 5.17 -2.74 15.08
N ASP A 170 5.76 -1.86 15.90
CA ASP A 170 5.36 -1.59 17.30
C ASP A 170 3.86 -1.43 17.50
N ARG A 171 3.18 -0.72 16.58
CA ARG A 171 1.72 -0.55 16.64
C ARG A 171 0.92 -1.84 16.38
N TYR A 172 1.59 -2.95 16.05
CA TYR A 172 1.02 -4.25 15.76
C TYR A 172 1.70 -5.37 16.56
N GLU A 173 2.45 -5.02 17.65
CA GLU A 173 3.30 -5.95 18.42
C GLU A 173 2.58 -7.21 18.90
N GLU A 174 1.28 -7.13 19.19
CA GLU A 174 0.47 -8.28 19.61
C GLU A 174 0.00 -9.17 18.44
N GLN A 175 0.36 -8.84 17.18
CA GLN A 175 -0.13 -9.59 16.03
C GLN A 175 0.69 -10.86 15.83
N LYS A 176 -0.01 -11.95 15.60
CA LYS A 176 0.60 -13.26 15.32
C LYS A 176 0.56 -13.57 13.84
N ILE A 177 1.50 -14.36 13.38
CA ILE A 177 1.64 -14.76 11.95
C ILE A 177 0.42 -15.50 11.38
N ASP A 178 -0.44 -16.02 12.24
CA ASP A 178 -1.62 -16.82 11.87
C ASP A 178 -2.93 -16.02 12.00
N GLU A 179 -2.85 -14.72 12.38
CA GLU A 179 -4.03 -13.93 12.66
C GLU A 179 -4.42 -13.02 11.50
N TYR A 180 -5.74 -12.82 11.38
CA TYR A 180 -6.34 -11.74 10.63
C TYR A 180 -7.05 -10.81 11.60
N ARG A 181 -6.69 -9.53 11.59
CA ARG A 181 -7.32 -8.50 12.43
C ARG A 181 -7.59 -7.23 11.65
N VAL A 182 -8.64 -6.54 12.08
CA VAL A 182 -8.95 -5.19 11.63
C VAL A 182 -8.53 -4.21 12.72
N LEU A 183 -7.67 -3.27 12.38
CA LEU A 183 -7.10 -2.29 13.30
C LEU A 183 -7.59 -0.90 12.95
N GLU A 184 -7.79 -0.05 13.95
CA GLU A 184 -8.09 1.35 13.69
C GLU A 184 -6.87 2.07 13.13
N ARG A 185 -7.07 2.86 12.08
CA ARG A 185 -6.01 3.66 11.48
C ARG A 185 -5.75 4.88 12.37
N VAL A 186 -4.66 4.84 13.09
CA VAL A 186 -4.23 6.01 13.89
C VAL A 186 -3.50 6.96 12.93
N TRP A 187 -4.18 8.02 12.53
CA TRP A 187 -3.55 9.15 11.85
C TRP A 187 -2.76 9.96 12.91
N ARG A 188 -1.44 9.97 12.77
CA ARG A 188 -0.58 10.90 13.52
C ARG A 188 0.07 11.87 12.55
#